data_900a13ba680f8262ea80d80442726e6e
#
_entry.id   900a13ba680f8262ea80d80442726e6e
#
_cell.length_a   1.000
_cell.length_b   1.000
_cell.length_c   1.000
_cell.angle_alpha   90.00
_cell.angle_beta   90.00
_cell.angle_gamma   90.00
#
_symmetry.space_group_name_H-M   'P 1'
#
loop_
_entity.id
_entity.type
_entity.pdbx_description
1 polymer ?
#
loop_
_entity_poly.entity_id
_entity_poly.type
_entity_poly.pdbx_seq_one_letter_code
_entity_poly.pdbx_strand_id
1 'polypeptide(L)'
;FRVISAINKAIPKDNQLILLYSNLGFRDNVAYLYNHLIDNEYNKKYKIIRSQNDKCREIIPKNVKVVSNTKGILYFLRAGHVFYCFGKLPIYPSKHQIVIQMWHGTPFKDADEWQKATVSKQSYYTYLLMSSHYFDDIAKKYYGVKEKNIAICGQPRTDVMFKNNPIYKELK
;
A
#
# COMPACT_ATOMS: atom_id res chain seq x y z
N PHE A 1 1.84 -17.26 -10.50
CA PHE A 1 2.49 -16.09 -9.86
C PHE A 1 4.02 -16.11 -9.94
N ARG A 2 4.70 -17.29 -9.92
CA ARG A 2 6.17 -17.35 -10.09
C ARG A 2 6.62 -16.77 -11.44
N VAL A 3 5.92 -17.11 -12.52
CA VAL A 3 6.21 -16.58 -13.87
C VAL A 3 6.05 -15.05 -13.90
N ILE A 4 4.94 -14.51 -13.38
CA ILE A 4 4.72 -13.06 -13.32
C ILE A 4 5.80 -12.37 -12.49
N SER A 5 6.26 -13.00 -11.40
CA SER A 5 7.34 -12.46 -10.58
C SER A 5 8.70 -12.46 -11.31
N ALA A 6 8.97 -13.47 -12.14
CA ALA A 6 10.16 -13.48 -12.98
C ALA A 6 10.11 -12.37 -14.04
N ILE A 7 8.96 -12.21 -14.70
CA ILE A 7 8.70 -11.12 -15.64
C ILE A 7 8.86 -9.76 -14.94
N ASN A 8 8.32 -9.61 -13.72
CA ASN A 8 8.43 -8.37 -12.95
C ASN A 8 9.89 -7.96 -12.69
N LYS A 9 10.78 -8.92 -12.50
CA LYS A 9 12.22 -8.63 -12.28
C LYS A 9 12.90 -8.12 -13.55
N ALA A 10 12.44 -8.55 -14.73
CA ALA A 10 13.04 -8.20 -16.01
C ALA A 10 12.54 -6.84 -16.56
N ILE A 11 11.32 -6.42 -16.20
CA ILE A 11 10.73 -5.17 -16.71
C ILE A 11 11.37 -3.96 -15.99
N PRO A 12 11.86 -2.95 -16.73
CA PRO A 12 12.32 -1.68 -16.18
C PRO A 12 11.22 -0.98 -15.38
N LYS A 13 11.59 -0.35 -14.26
CA LYS A 13 10.65 0.39 -13.41
C LYS A 13 10.65 1.88 -13.74
N ASP A 14 9.46 2.45 -13.78
CA ASP A 14 9.24 3.88 -13.92
C ASP A 14 9.10 4.49 -12.52
N ASN A 15 10.14 5.21 -12.08
CA ASN A 15 10.16 5.85 -10.76
C ASN A 15 9.20 7.03 -10.63
N GLN A 16 8.61 7.49 -11.75
CA GLN A 16 7.57 8.52 -11.74
C GLN A 16 6.16 7.91 -11.77
N LEU A 17 6.03 6.59 -11.71
CA LEU A 17 4.76 5.87 -11.70
C LEU A 17 4.45 5.34 -10.31
N ILE A 18 3.34 5.83 -9.73
CA ILE A 18 2.77 5.37 -8.47
C ILE A 18 1.53 4.52 -8.77
N LEU A 19 1.48 3.30 -8.24
CA LEU A 19 0.30 2.45 -8.25
C LEU A 19 -0.31 2.40 -6.86
N LEU A 20 -1.57 2.80 -6.74
CA LEU A 20 -2.42 2.61 -5.57
C LEU A 20 -3.38 1.45 -5.87
N TYR A 21 -3.11 0.28 -5.30
CA TYR A 21 -3.87 -0.94 -5.58
C TYR A 21 -4.86 -1.26 -4.46
N SER A 22 -6.14 -1.45 -4.80
CA SER A 22 -7.18 -1.79 -3.84
C SER A 22 -8.14 -2.84 -4.39
N ASN A 23 -8.12 -4.04 -3.81
CA ASN A 23 -8.95 -5.16 -4.23
C ASN A 23 -10.32 -5.24 -3.55
N LEU A 24 -10.54 -4.48 -2.47
CA LEU A 24 -11.78 -4.44 -1.69
C LEU A 24 -12.49 -3.08 -1.77
N GLY A 25 -12.43 -2.43 -2.93
CA GLY A 25 -12.91 -1.06 -3.12
C GLY A 25 -11.84 -0.02 -2.76
N PHE A 26 -11.94 1.19 -3.34
CA PHE A 26 -10.96 2.25 -3.12
C PHE A 26 -11.25 2.97 -1.80
N ARG A 27 -10.67 2.48 -0.72
CA ARG A 27 -10.94 2.91 0.67
C ARG A 27 -9.72 2.67 1.56
N ASP A 28 -9.85 3.02 2.85
CA ASP A 28 -8.82 2.82 3.87
C ASP A 28 -7.53 3.59 3.54
N ASN A 29 -6.38 3.15 4.03
CA ASN A 29 -5.09 3.85 3.88
C ASN A 29 -4.76 4.25 2.44
N VAL A 30 -5.16 3.42 1.44
CA VAL A 30 -4.95 3.75 0.01
C VAL A 30 -5.72 5.00 -0.41
N ALA A 31 -6.97 5.16 0.03
CA ALA A 31 -7.78 6.32 -0.31
C ALA A 31 -7.25 7.60 0.38
N TYR A 32 -6.88 7.50 1.65
CA TYR A 32 -6.31 8.63 2.38
C TYR A 32 -4.94 9.05 1.84
N LEU A 33 -4.08 8.07 1.49
CA LEU A 33 -2.82 8.37 0.81
C LEU A 33 -3.06 9.05 -0.54
N TYR A 34 -4.05 8.59 -1.32
CA TYR A 34 -4.42 9.23 -2.58
C TYR A 34 -4.80 10.70 -2.37
N ASN A 35 -5.69 10.99 -1.41
CA ASN A 35 -6.09 12.35 -1.11
C ASN A 35 -4.88 13.21 -0.72
N HIS A 36 -3.99 12.70 0.14
CA HIS A 36 -2.76 13.39 0.50
C HIS A 36 -1.87 13.68 -0.73
N LEU A 37 -1.73 12.72 -1.64
CA LEU A 37 -0.93 12.92 -2.86
C LEU A 37 -1.55 13.98 -3.77
N ILE A 38 -2.87 14.06 -3.86
CA ILE A 38 -3.55 15.08 -4.68
C ILE A 38 -3.50 16.45 -4.02
N ASP A 39 -3.82 16.53 -2.71
CA ASP A 39 -3.80 17.78 -1.94
C ASP A 39 -2.42 18.45 -1.94
N ASN A 40 -1.35 17.65 -2.03
CA ASN A 40 0.04 18.13 -2.10
C ASN A 40 0.61 18.12 -3.53
N GLU A 41 -0.25 18.05 -4.55
CA GLU A 41 0.09 18.20 -5.97
C GLU A 41 1.12 17.19 -6.53
N TYR A 42 1.26 16.02 -5.89
CA TYR A 42 2.16 14.97 -6.37
C TYR A 42 1.83 14.50 -7.79
N ASN A 43 0.58 14.62 -8.22
CA ASN A 43 0.16 14.32 -9.58
C ASN A 43 0.75 15.27 -10.63
N LYS A 44 1.34 16.40 -10.24
CA LYS A 44 2.11 17.26 -11.15
C LYS A 44 3.46 16.64 -11.53
N LYS A 45 4.05 15.86 -10.61
CA LYS A 45 5.36 15.21 -10.78
C LYS A 45 5.24 13.72 -11.12
N TYR A 46 4.24 13.03 -10.58
CA TYR A 46 4.06 11.60 -10.72
C TYR A 46 2.82 11.27 -11.54
N LYS A 47 2.86 10.18 -12.28
CA LYS A 47 1.70 9.53 -12.85
C LYS A 47 1.11 8.60 -11.78
N ILE A 48 -0.14 8.83 -11.37
CA ILE A 48 -0.81 8.07 -10.33
C ILE A 48 -1.85 7.13 -10.96
N ILE A 49 -1.74 5.85 -10.70
CA ILE A 49 -2.72 4.84 -11.12
C ILE A 49 -3.53 4.39 -9.92
N ARG A 50 -4.83 4.64 -9.95
CA ARG A 50 -5.83 4.12 -9.01
C ARG A 50 -6.36 2.79 -9.57
N SER A 51 -6.01 1.69 -8.94
CA SER A 51 -6.48 0.35 -9.33
C SER A 51 -7.61 -0.09 -8.40
N GLN A 52 -8.81 -0.24 -8.94
CA GLN A 52 -10.03 -0.60 -8.21
C GLN A 52 -11.06 -1.23 -9.16
N ASN A 53 -11.98 -2.03 -8.61
CA ASN A 53 -13.08 -2.62 -9.39
C ASN A 53 -14.41 -1.88 -9.19
N ASP A 54 -14.54 -1.08 -8.13
CA ASP A 54 -15.70 -0.23 -7.88
C ASP A 54 -15.74 0.98 -8.84
N LYS A 55 -16.95 1.48 -9.09
CA LYS A 55 -17.16 2.64 -9.97
C LYS A 55 -16.57 3.89 -9.31
N CYS A 56 -15.72 4.58 -10.04
CA CYS A 56 -15.26 5.90 -9.67
C CYS A 56 -16.26 6.95 -10.18
N ARG A 57 -16.80 7.76 -9.26
CA ARG A 57 -17.73 8.86 -9.58
C ARG A 57 -17.10 10.25 -9.43
N GLU A 58 -15.83 10.28 -9.03
CA GLU A 58 -15.09 11.52 -8.79
C GLU A 58 -14.52 12.07 -10.10
N ILE A 59 -14.32 13.39 -10.13
CA ILE A 59 -13.54 14.04 -11.20
C ILE A 59 -12.08 13.64 -11.04
N ILE A 60 -11.51 13.05 -12.07
CA ILE A 60 -10.14 12.54 -12.03
C ILE A 60 -9.17 13.65 -12.41
N PRO A 61 -8.22 14.02 -11.52
CA PRO A 61 -7.21 15.03 -11.80
C PRO A 61 -6.28 14.64 -12.94
N LYS A 62 -5.61 15.65 -13.52
CA LYS A 62 -4.56 15.42 -14.53
C LYS A 62 -3.47 14.49 -13.98
N ASN A 63 -2.92 13.63 -14.84
CA ASN A 63 -1.92 12.60 -14.54
C ASN A 63 -2.38 11.51 -13.56
N VAL A 64 -3.68 11.43 -13.27
CA VAL A 64 -4.30 10.31 -12.56
C VAL A 64 -5.07 9.44 -13.55
N LYS A 65 -5.04 8.14 -13.38
CA LYS A 65 -5.82 7.18 -14.18
C LYS A 65 -6.45 6.14 -13.28
N VAL A 66 -7.75 5.90 -13.45
CA VAL A 66 -8.47 4.81 -12.79
C VAL A 66 -8.52 3.61 -13.72
N VAL A 67 -8.20 2.43 -13.19
CA VAL A 67 -8.16 1.18 -13.93
C VAL A 67 -8.75 0.04 -13.10
N SER A 68 -9.20 -1.02 -13.76
CA SER A 68 -9.57 -2.27 -13.07
C SER A 68 -8.35 -2.94 -12.43
N ASN A 69 -8.58 -3.79 -11.42
CA ASN A 69 -7.50 -4.51 -10.74
C ASN A 69 -6.71 -5.43 -11.69
N THR A 70 -7.35 -5.99 -12.70
CA THR A 70 -6.66 -6.76 -13.74
C THR A 70 -5.63 -5.90 -14.50
N LYS A 71 -6.04 -4.69 -14.92
CA LYS A 71 -5.10 -3.73 -15.54
C LYS A 71 -4.09 -3.21 -14.53
N GLY A 72 -4.45 -3.10 -13.26
CA GLY A 72 -3.55 -2.74 -12.17
C GLY A 72 -2.33 -3.65 -12.07
N ILE A 73 -2.48 -4.95 -12.33
CA ILE A 73 -1.36 -5.90 -12.39
C ILE A 73 -0.34 -5.52 -13.47
N LEU A 74 -0.80 -5.06 -14.64
CA LEU A 74 0.11 -4.62 -15.71
C LEU A 74 0.88 -3.35 -15.29
N TYR A 75 0.21 -2.44 -14.58
CA TYR A 75 0.88 -1.27 -14.01
C TYR A 75 1.83 -1.64 -12.87
N PHE A 76 1.51 -2.67 -12.06
CA PHE A 76 2.43 -3.18 -11.05
C PHE A 76 3.79 -3.55 -11.65
N LEU A 77 3.80 -4.21 -12.81
CA LEU A 77 5.03 -4.64 -13.46
C LEU A 77 5.95 -3.47 -13.86
N ARG A 78 5.41 -2.26 -13.99
CA ARG A 78 6.15 -1.06 -14.42
C ARG A 78 6.34 -0.02 -13.34
N ALA A 79 5.48 0.01 -12.31
CA ALA A 79 5.52 1.01 -11.27
C ALA A 79 6.78 0.89 -10.41
N GLY A 80 7.46 2.01 -10.17
CA GLY A 80 8.54 2.11 -9.20
C GLY A 80 8.02 2.10 -7.76
N HIS A 81 6.80 2.64 -7.55
CA HIS A 81 6.17 2.75 -6.24
C HIS A 81 4.78 2.12 -6.25
N VAL A 82 4.53 1.20 -5.34
CA VAL A 82 3.25 0.51 -5.19
C VAL A 82 2.80 0.56 -3.74
N PHE A 83 1.54 0.92 -3.52
CA PHE A 83 0.92 0.95 -2.20
C PHE A 83 -0.38 0.15 -2.23
N TYR A 84 -0.61 -0.67 -1.20
CA TYR A 84 -1.86 -1.41 -1.04
C TYR A 84 -2.14 -1.71 0.44
N CYS A 85 -3.40 -2.00 0.79
CA CYS A 85 -3.83 -2.24 2.17
C CYS A 85 -4.29 -3.67 2.40
N PHE A 86 -5.02 -4.24 1.45
CA PHE A 86 -5.76 -5.47 1.66
C PHE A 86 -5.15 -6.65 0.92
N GLY A 87 -5.21 -7.80 1.57
CA GLY A 87 -4.88 -9.08 0.97
C GLY A 87 -3.41 -9.22 0.59
N LYS A 88 -3.16 -10.12 -0.34
CA LYS A 88 -1.84 -10.40 -0.89
C LYS A 88 -1.84 -10.06 -2.37
N LEU A 89 -0.88 -9.28 -2.80
CA LEU A 89 -0.54 -9.11 -4.21
C LEU A 89 0.65 -10.03 -4.49
N PRO A 90 0.42 -11.29 -4.93
CA PRO A 90 1.43 -12.35 -4.88
C PRO A 90 2.44 -12.26 -6.03
N ILE A 91 3.03 -11.07 -6.20
CA ILE A 91 4.09 -10.78 -7.16
C ILE A 91 5.29 -10.26 -6.38
N TYR A 92 6.42 -10.95 -6.47
CA TYR A 92 7.64 -10.50 -5.80
C TYR A 92 8.11 -9.17 -6.37
N PRO A 93 8.40 -8.16 -5.51
CA PRO A 93 8.98 -6.91 -5.95
C PRO A 93 10.30 -7.11 -6.69
N SER A 94 10.55 -6.29 -7.69
CA SER A 94 11.87 -6.15 -8.31
C SER A 94 12.79 -5.38 -7.35
N LYS A 95 14.11 -5.52 -7.48
CA LYS A 95 15.12 -4.76 -6.70
C LYS A 95 15.00 -3.25 -6.85
N HIS A 96 14.40 -2.78 -7.95
CA HIS A 96 14.19 -1.36 -8.27
C HIS A 96 12.75 -0.91 -8.00
N GLN A 97 11.99 -1.65 -7.22
CA GLN A 97 10.59 -1.38 -6.95
C GLN A 97 10.36 -1.29 -5.45
N ILE A 98 9.68 -0.24 -5.01
CA ILE A 98 9.22 -0.06 -3.64
C ILE A 98 7.76 -0.47 -3.59
N VAL A 99 7.47 -1.53 -2.85
CA VAL A 99 6.11 -2.02 -2.63
C VAL A 99 5.82 -1.94 -1.14
N ILE A 100 4.84 -1.12 -0.77
CA ILE A 100 4.47 -0.89 0.63
C ILE A 100 3.10 -1.52 0.90
N GLN A 101 3.08 -2.47 1.82
CA GLN A 101 1.87 -2.97 2.43
C GLN A 101 1.54 -2.07 3.62
N MET A 102 0.47 -1.26 3.49
CA MET A 102 0.06 -0.33 4.54
C MET A 102 -0.84 -0.96 5.59
N TRP A 103 -1.32 -2.18 5.33
CA TRP A 103 -2.30 -2.87 6.15
C TRP A 103 -3.58 -2.03 6.36
N HIS A 104 -4.45 -2.47 7.23
CA HIS A 104 -5.75 -1.81 7.48
C HIS A 104 -6.06 -1.66 8.98
N GLY A 105 -5.06 -1.74 9.82
CA GLY A 105 -5.16 -1.56 11.27
C GLY A 105 -4.05 -2.25 12.03
N THR A 106 -3.93 -1.91 13.31
CA THR A 106 -3.02 -2.58 14.22
C THR A 106 -3.60 -3.94 14.60
N PRO A 107 -2.84 -5.04 14.59
CA PRO A 107 -3.33 -6.35 14.99
C PRO A 107 -3.55 -6.38 16.50
N PHE A 108 -4.82 -6.40 16.93
CA PHE A 108 -5.21 -6.54 18.33
C PHE A 108 -5.60 -7.97 18.71
N LYS A 109 -5.79 -8.83 17.71
CA LYS A 109 -6.22 -10.21 17.94
C LYS A 109 -5.02 -11.12 17.99
N ASP A 110 -5.06 -12.08 18.92
CA ASP A 110 -4.14 -13.22 18.87
C ASP A 110 -4.36 -13.95 17.54
N ALA A 111 -3.31 -13.97 16.74
CA ALA A 111 -3.38 -14.52 15.41
C ALA A 111 -2.93 -15.98 15.37
N ASP A 112 -2.80 -16.66 16.50
CA ASP A 112 -2.34 -18.06 16.53
C ASP A 112 -3.24 -19.00 15.72
N GLU A 113 -4.55 -18.74 15.66
CA GLU A 113 -5.45 -19.47 14.77
C GLU A 113 -5.24 -19.13 13.28
N TRP A 114 -4.79 -17.91 12.98
CA TRP A 114 -4.47 -17.48 11.61
C TRP A 114 -3.15 -18.06 11.12
N GLN A 115 -2.25 -18.46 12.02
CA GLN A 115 -0.95 -19.05 11.67
C GLN A 115 -1.09 -20.33 10.88
N LYS A 116 -2.05 -21.17 11.21
CA LYS A 116 -2.24 -22.48 10.55
C LYS A 116 -2.59 -22.33 9.07
N ALA A 117 -3.15 -21.20 8.66
CA ALA A 117 -3.67 -20.99 7.32
C ALA A 117 -2.81 -20.11 6.39
N THR A 118 -1.91 -19.26 6.90
CA THR A 118 -1.40 -18.14 6.09
C THR A 118 0.06 -17.73 6.26
N VAL A 119 0.89 -18.42 7.01
CA VAL A 119 2.30 -18.06 7.10
C VAL A 119 3.00 -18.31 5.77
N SER A 120 2.90 -17.34 4.89
CA SER A 120 3.82 -17.26 3.77
C SER A 120 5.17 -16.82 4.34
N LYS A 121 6.17 -17.67 4.30
CA LYS A 121 7.56 -17.34 4.67
C LYS A 121 8.18 -16.25 3.75
N GLN A 122 7.40 -15.67 2.86
CA GLN A 122 7.89 -14.75 1.84
C GLN A 122 6.95 -13.55 1.72
N SER A 123 7.45 -12.36 2.01
CA SER A 123 6.73 -11.12 1.82
C SER A 123 6.70 -10.71 0.34
N TYR A 124 5.50 -10.35 -0.15
CA TYR A 124 5.29 -9.80 -1.49
C TYR A 124 5.37 -8.26 -1.50
N TYR A 125 6.09 -7.69 -0.57
CA TYR A 125 6.29 -6.25 -0.42
C TYR A 125 7.71 -5.96 0.06
N THR A 126 8.15 -4.73 -0.15
CA THR A 126 9.45 -4.23 0.30
C THR A 126 9.37 -3.80 1.75
N TYR A 127 8.28 -3.10 2.12
CA TYR A 127 8.04 -2.61 3.47
C TYR A 127 6.63 -2.94 3.95
N LEU A 128 6.52 -3.25 5.22
CA LEU A 128 5.27 -3.32 5.96
C LEU A 128 5.15 -2.09 6.87
N LEU A 129 4.02 -1.40 6.79
CA LEU A 129 3.71 -0.27 7.65
C LEU A 129 3.19 -0.76 9.00
N MET A 130 3.81 -0.31 10.09
CA MET A 130 3.37 -0.58 11.45
C MET A 130 3.30 0.73 12.25
N SER A 131 2.44 0.76 13.27
CA SER A 131 2.22 1.95 14.09
C SER A 131 3.23 2.10 15.23
N SER A 132 3.91 1.03 15.62
CA SER A 132 4.87 1.01 16.74
C SER A 132 5.78 -0.21 16.66
N HIS A 133 7.00 -0.09 17.17
CA HIS A 133 7.92 -1.20 17.39
C HIS A 133 7.37 -2.30 18.34
N TYR A 134 6.37 -1.97 19.15
CA TYR A 134 5.65 -2.95 19.96
C TYR A 134 5.10 -4.14 19.15
N PHE A 135 4.85 -3.93 17.86
CA PHE A 135 4.30 -4.94 16.95
C PHE A 135 5.35 -5.65 16.09
N ASP A 136 6.65 -5.41 16.29
CA ASP A 136 7.70 -5.98 15.44
C ASP A 136 7.69 -7.52 15.45
N ASP A 137 7.47 -8.15 16.59
CA ASP A 137 7.42 -9.62 16.68
C ASP A 137 6.19 -10.18 15.97
N ILE A 138 5.06 -9.50 16.05
CA ILE A 138 3.87 -9.82 15.28
C ILE A 138 4.15 -9.66 13.78
N ALA A 139 4.78 -8.56 13.38
CA ALA A 139 5.15 -8.32 11.99
C ALA A 139 6.08 -9.42 11.43
N LYS A 140 7.09 -9.79 12.19
CA LYS A 140 8.03 -10.87 11.82
C LYS A 140 7.34 -12.24 11.74
N LYS A 141 6.57 -12.58 12.77
CA LYS A 141 5.94 -13.89 12.92
C LYS A 141 4.82 -14.13 11.90
N TYR A 142 3.91 -13.15 11.73
CA TYR A 142 2.69 -13.34 10.92
C TYR A 142 2.82 -12.87 9.48
N TYR A 143 3.62 -11.84 9.25
CA TYR A 143 3.77 -11.27 7.91
C TYR A 143 5.08 -11.67 7.23
N GLY A 144 5.97 -12.38 7.95
CA GLY A 144 7.24 -12.85 7.42
C GLY A 144 8.17 -11.72 6.99
N VAL A 145 7.99 -10.51 7.54
CA VAL A 145 8.80 -9.34 7.21
C VAL A 145 10.09 -9.36 8.02
N LYS A 146 11.18 -8.91 7.43
CA LYS A 146 12.43 -8.69 8.16
C LYS A 146 12.32 -7.35 8.89
N GLU A 147 12.92 -7.26 10.08
CA GLU A 147 12.87 -6.05 10.93
C GLU A 147 13.24 -4.77 10.17
N LYS A 148 14.33 -4.79 9.40
CA LYS A 148 14.76 -3.66 8.56
C LYS A 148 13.74 -3.22 7.49
N ASN A 149 12.72 -4.02 7.25
CA ASN A 149 11.65 -3.79 6.27
C ASN A 149 10.33 -3.40 6.95
N ILE A 150 10.34 -3.18 8.28
CA ILE A 150 9.23 -2.62 9.02
C ILE A 150 9.37 -1.09 8.97
N ALA A 151 8.37 -0.40 8.45
CA ALA A 151 8.31 1.05 8.44
C ALA A 151 7.40 1.52 9.58
N ILE A 152 7.97 2.15 10.59
CA ILE A 152 7.20 2.70 11.70
C ILE A 152 6.74 4.09 11.33
N CYS A 153 5.46 4.22 11.05
CA CYS A 153 4.77 5.49 10.89
C CYS A 153 3.27 5.29 11.16
N GLY A 154 2.54 6.37 11.30
CA GLY A 154 1.09 6.31 11.44
C GLY A 154 0.42 5.70 10.21
N GLN A 155 -0.88 5.48 10.31
CA GLN A 155 -1.67 5.03 9.17
C GLN A 155 -2.33 6.23 8.49
N PRO A 156 -2.25 6.39 7.16
CA PRO A 156 -2.79 7.55 6.45
C PRO A 156 -4.25 7.87 6.80
N ARG A 157 -5.07 6.87 7.04
CA ARG A 157 -6.49 7.04 7.41
C ARG A 157 -6.70 7.72 8.77
N THR A 158 -5.72 7.65 9.67
CA THR A 158 -5.84 8.30 11.00
C THR A 158 -5.49 9.78 10.97
N ASP A 159 -4.81 10.26 9.93
CA ASP A 159 -4.38 11.66 9.81
C ASP A 159 -5.55 12.64 9.79
N VAL A 160 -6.72 12.21 9.30
CA VAL A 160 -7.92 13.07 9.30
C VAL A 160 -8.40 13.40 10.72
N MET A 161 -8.14 12.52 11.69
CA MET A 161 -8.50 12.75 13.10
C MET A 161 -7.73 13.94 13.67
N PHE A 162 -6.56 14.24 13.11
CA PHE A 162 -5.71 15.34 13.53
C PHE A 162 -5.95 16.62 12.71
N LYS A 163 -6.26 16.50 11.42
CA LYS A 163 -6.44 17.65 10.53
C LYS A 163 -7.68 18.50 10.84
N ASN A 164 -8.77 17.90 11.28
CA ASN A 164 -10.09 18.52 11.41
C ASN A 164 -10.65 18.53 12.84
N ASN A 165 -9.88 18.16 13.85
CA ASN A 165 -10.35 18.13 15.23
C ASN A 165 -10.09 19.49 15.89
N PRO A 166 -11.15 20.26 16.29
CA PRO A 166 -10.98 21.54 16.98
C PRO A 166 -10.18 21.39 18.29
N ILE A 167 -10.31 20.26 18.99
CA ILE A 167 -9.55 19.97 20.21
C ILE A 167 -8.04 19.99 19.95
N TYR A 168 -7.58 19.60 18.75
CA TYR A 168 -6.16 19.64 18.41
C TYR A 168 -5.62 21.04 18.18
N LYS A 169 -6.49 22.01 17.82
CA LYS A 169 -6.09 23.42 17.70
C LYS A 169 -5.89 24.08 19.07
N GLU A 170 -6.57 23.57 20.10
CA GLU A 170 -6.46 24.05 21.47
C GLU A 170 -5.29 23.44 22.24
N LEU A 171 -4.74 22.30 21.77
CA LEU A 171 -3.61 21.62 22.40
C LEU A 171 -2.24 22.05 21.82
N LYS A 172 -2.20 22.99 20.90
CA LYS A 172 -0.99 23.66 20.40
C LYS A 172 -0.84 25.02 21.05
#